data_6c358ffa9797b7fca999e43f6b999b5e
#
_entry.id   6c358ffa9797b7fca999e43f6b999b5e
#
_cell.length_a   1.000
_cell.length_b   1.000
_cell.length_c   1.000
_cell.angle_alpha   90.00
_cell.angle_beta   90.00
_cell.angle_gamma   90.00
#
_symmetry.space_group_name_H-M   'P 1'
#
loop_
_entity.id
_entity.type
_entity.pdbx_description
1 polymer ?
#
loop_
_entity_poly.entity_id
_entity_poly.type
_entity_poly.pdbx_seq_one_letter_code
_entity_poly.pdbx_strand_id
1 'polypeptide(L)'
;DDTFGWGVVLSDETLDNLAKNDAVSASKIRDHFAYWDDVATIHNGHKELSTGHGFCGIGRKRMLLILQARAKELGVDLRFETEVGQASHYMDDFDVVVAADGLNSKTRMEFSDTFQPEIDTRLCQFVWLGTHQKFDDAFTFIFEDTDKGWIWVHAYQFDDDTATFIVECQQETFDAYGFGK
;
A
#
# COMPACT_ATOMS: atom_id res chain seq x y z
N ASP A 1 -14.63 -9.45 -5.56
CA ASP A 1 -14.51 -8.00 -5.49
C ASP A 1 -13.90 -7.47 -4.18
N ASP A 2 -13.46 -8.35 -3.30
CA ASP A 2 -12.79 -7.95 -2.08
C ASP A 2 -11.28 -7.84 -2.33
N THR A 3 -10.69 -6.74 -1.90
CA THR A 3 -9.25 -6.54 -1.92
C THR A 3 -8.71 -6.62 -0.51
N PHE A 4 -7.52 -7.18 -0.34
CA PHE A 4 -6.82 -7.14 0.94
C PHE A 4 -6.34 -5.72 1.25
N GLY A 5 -6.47 -5.31 2.52
CA GLY A 5 -6.01 -4.04 3.03
C GLY A 5 -7.04 -2.91 2.96
N TRP A 6 -6.73 -1.81 3.64
CA TRP A 6 -7.62 -0.69 3.88
C TRP A 6 -7.33 0.47 2.94
N GLY A 7 -6.48 1.40 3.36
CA GLY A 7 -6.05 2.53 2.57
C GLY A 7 -4.67 2.34 1.96
N VAL A 8 -4.37 3.13 0.95
CA VAL A 8 -3.03 3.28 0.39
C VAL A 8 -2.64 4.75 0.40
N VAL A 9 -1.36 5.01 0.59
CA VAL A 9 -0.79 6.36 0.56
C VAL A 9 -0.08 6.59 -0.75
N LEU A 10 -0.29 7.75 -1.34
CA LEU A 10 0.40 8.22 -2.53
C LEU A 10 1.06 9.58 -2.20
N SER A 11 2.26 9.81 -2.71
CA SER A 11 2.91 11.12 -2.66
C SER A 11 2.42 12.01 -3.80
N ASP A 12 2.60 13.33 -3.67
CA ASP A 12 2.33 14.28 -4.74
C ASP A 12 3.08 13.93 -6.02
N GLU A 13 4.33 13.49 -5.91
CA GLU A 13 5.12 13.06 -7.08
C GLU A 13 4.47 11.87 -7.81
N THR A 14 3.92 10.90 -7.06
CA THR A 14 3.20 9.75 -7.64
C THR A 14 1.96 10.20 -8.39
N LEU A 15 1.18 11.13 -7.80
CA LEU A 15 -0.01 11.69 -8.43
C LEU A 15 0.32 12.52 -9.67
N ASP A 16 1.41 13.30 -9.63
CA ASP A 16 1.87 14.09 -10.77
C ASP A 16 2.36 13.21 -11.91
N ASN A 17 3.07 12.13 -11.61
CA ASN A 17 3.46 11.15 -12.61
C ASN A 17 2.25 10.44 -13.22
N LEU A 18 1.26 10.08 -12.41
CA LEU A 18 0.00 9.54 -12.92
C LEU A 18 -0.72 10.58 -13.81
N ALA A 19 -0.79 11.82 -13.39
CA ALA A 19 -1.45 12.90 -14.16
C ALA A 19 -0.79 13.16 -15.50
N LYS A 20 0.53 13.05 -15.61
CA LYS A 20 1.28 13.18 -16.88
C LYS A 20 0.97 12.04 -17.85
N ASN A 21 0.69 10.83 -17.35
CA ASN A 21 0.48 9.64 -18.17
C ASN A 21 -1.01 9.34 -18.39
N ASP A 22 -1.86 9.56 -17.40
CA ASP A 22 -3.33 9.43 -17.47
C ASP A 22 -4.03 10.41 -16.54
N ALA A 23 -4.25 11.62 -17.06
CA ALA A 23 -4.91 12.71 -16.35
C ALA A 23 -6.34 12.34 -15.87
N VAL A 24 -7.02 11.43 -16.58
CA VAL A 24 -8.39 11.01 -16.24
C VAL A 24 -8.39 10.21 -14.94
N SER A 25 -7.52 9.21 -14.81
CA SER A 25 -7.39 8.45 -13.57
C SER A 25 -6.91 9.31 -12.41
N ALA A 26 -5.93 10.20 -12.65
CA ALA A 26 -5.41 11.11 -11.63
C ALA A 26 -6.50 12.04 -11.09
N SER A 27 -7.35 12.61 -11.97
CA SER A 27 -8.47 13.45 -11.54
C SER A 27 -9.46 12.66 -10.69
N LYS A 28 -9.89 11.48 -11.16
CA LYS A 28 -10.83 10.63 -10.41
C LYS A 28 -10.29 10.19 -9.04
N ILE A 29 -8.98 9.96 -8.92
CA ILE A 29 -8.34 9.66 -7.63
C ILE A 29 -8.37 10.87 -6.73
N ARG A 30 -8.02 12.07 -7.24
CA ARG A 30 -8.07 13.34 -6.48
C ARG A 30 -9.45 13.67 -5.95
N ASP A 31 -10.51 13.30 -6.65
CA ASP A 31 -11.90 13.51 -6.21
C ASP A 31 -12.32 12.62 -5.02
N HIS A 32 -11.47 11.63 -4.63
CA HIS A 32 -11.84 10.62 -3.64
C HIS A 32 -10.75 10.34 -2.59
N PHE A 33 -9.74 11.17 -2.48
CA PHE A 33 -8.69 10.97 -1.48
C PHE A 33 -8.82 11.92 -0.28
N ALA A 34 -8.28 11.51 0.86
CA ALA A 34 -7.94 12.40 1.95
C ALA A 34 -6.51 12.92 1.74
N TYR A 35 -6.31 14.25 1.84
CA TYR A 35 -4.99 14.88 1.67
C TYR A 35 -4.48 15.42 2.98
N TRP A 36 -3.17 15.31 3.22
CA TRP A 36 -2.48 15.94 4.33
C TRP A 36 -1.05 16.34 3.92
N ASP A 37 -0.57 17.41 4.50
CA ASP A 37 0.75 17.98 4.27
C ASP A 37 1.73 17.66 5.41
N ASP A 38 1.20 17.21 6.52
CA ASP A 38 1.94 16.98 7.74
C ASP A 38 2.29 15.51 7.96
N VAL A 39 3.46 15.32 8.59
CA VAL A 39 3.86 14.07 9.22
C VAL A 39 3.94 14.31 10.73
N ALA A 40 3.20 13.53 11.50
CA ALA A 40 3.26 13.54 12.94
C ALA A 40 4.10 12.37 13.46
N THR A 41 5.06 12.65 14.32
CA THR A 41 5.81 11.62 15.05
C THR A 41 5.47 11.73 16.53
N ILE A 42 5.02 10.63 17.12
CA ILE A 42 4.66 10.55 18.54
C ILE A 42 5.59 9.54 19.21
N HIS A 43 6.30 9.98 20.24
CA HIS A 43 7.16 9.13 21.05
C HIS A 43 7.02 9.48 22.53
N ASN A 44 6.70 8.51 23.37
CA ASN A 44 6.47 8.70 24.81
C ASN A 44 5.51 9.87 25.13
N GLY A 45 4.44 10.01 24.35
CA GLY A 45 3.45 11.07 24.50
C GLY A 45 3.87 12.45 23.96
N HIS A 46 5.10 12.62 23.49
CA HIS A 46 5.55 13.83 22.81
C HIS A 46 5.22 13.75 21.33
N LYS A 47 4.57 14.78 20.81
CA LYS A 47 4.20 14.90 19.40
C LYS A 47 5.02 16.00 18.74
N GLU A 48 5.70 15.61 17.66
CA GLU A 48 6.39 16.53 16.75
C GLU A 48 5.70 16.52 15.39
N LEU A 49 5.60 17.69 14.75
CA LEU A 49 5.03 17.86 13.43
C LEU A 49 6.08 18.34 12.45
N SER A 50 6.10 17.73 11.28
CA SER A 50 6.86 18.19 10.12
C SER A 50 5.89 18.45 8.98
N THR A 51 6.02 19.60 8.32
CA THR A 51 5.11 20.07 7.25
C THR A 51 5.77 20.06 5.88
N GLY A 52 4.98 20.16 4.81
CA GLY A 52 5.50 20.29 3.44
C GLY A 52 5.81 18.95 2.78
N HIS A 53 5.13 17.88 3.16
CA HIS A 53 5.40 16.53 2.63
C HIS A 53 4.51 16.11 1.47
N GLY A 54 3.26 16.59 1.40
CA GLY A 54 2.32 16.29 0.33
C GLY A 54 1.99 14.82 0.15
N PHE A 55 1.04 14.32 0.96
CA PHE A 55 0.54 12.94 0.86
C PHE A 55 -0.97 12.91 0.69
N CYS A 56 -1.46 11.84 0.08
CA CYS A 56 -2.88 11.53 0.09
C CYS A 56 -3.13 10.06 0.40
N GLY A 57 -4.26 9.79 1.05
CA GLY A 57 -4.77 8.46 1.31
C GLY A 57 -6.06 8.21 0.53
N ILE A 58 -6.18 7.03 -0.06
CA ILE A 58 -7.39 6.59 -0.73
C ILE A 58 -7.68 5.13 -0.37
N GLY A 59 -8.95 4.79 -0.21
CA GLY A 59 -9.34 3.41 -0.03
C GLY A 59 -8.87 2.53 -1.20
N ARG A 60 -8.15 1.45 -0.91
CA ARG A 60 -7.55 0.56 -1.93
C ARG A 60 -8.58 0.05 -2.93
N LYS A 61 -9.75 -0.37 -2.44
CA LYS A 61 -10.86 -0.82 -3.30
C LYS A 61 -11.33 0.28 -4.24
N ARG A 62 -11.44 1.52 -3.75
CA ARG A 62 -11.84 2.68 -4.56
C ARG A 62 -10.83 2.94 -5.67
N MET A 63 -9.54 2.95 -5.35
CA MET A 63 -8.48 3.15 -6.34
C MET A 63 -8.51 2.07 -7.43
N LEU A 64 -8.64 0.79 -7.05
CA LEU A 64 -8.74 -0.31 -8.00
C LEU A 64 -9.95 -0.18 -8.92
N LEU A 65 -11.12 0.21 -8.41
CA LEU A 65 -12.33 0.42 -9.23
C LEU A 65 -12.14 1.56 -10.23
N ILE A 66 -11.48 2.66 -9.85
CA ILE A 66 -11.16 3.77 -10.76
C ILE A 66 -10.27 3.29 -11.91
N LEU A 67 -9.17 2.58 -11.58
CA LEU A 67 -8.21 2.08 -12.56
C LEU A 67 -8.83 1.02 -13.49
N GLN A 68 -9.63 0.10 -12.95
CA GLN A 68 -10.34 -0.90 -13.74
C GLN A 68 -11.37 -0.28 -14.69
N ALA A 69 -12.12 0.71 -14.22
CA ALA A 69 -13.07 1.44 -15.07
C ALA A 69 -12.32 2.14 -16.22
N ARG A 70 -11.18 2.77 -15.92
CA ARG A 70 -10.36 3.42 -16.93
C ARG A 70 -9.77 2.45 -17.96
N ALA A 71 -9.27 1.31 -17.50
CA ALA A 71 -8.78 0.26 -18.38
C ALA A 71 -9.87 -0.22 -19.37
N LYS A 72 -11.11 -0.42 -18.89
CA LYS A 72 -12.26 -0.76 -19.73
C LYS A 72 -12.59 0.33 -20.75
N GLU A 73 -12.59 1.61 -20.32
CA GLU A 73 -12.79 2.75 -21.22
C GLU A 73 -11.77 2.78 -22.36
N LEU A 74 -10.54 2.34 -22.10
CA LEU A 74 -9.45 2.23 -23.07
C LEU A 74 -9.46 0.95 -23.91
N GLY A 75 -10.45 0.07 -23.72
CA GLY A 75 -10.57 -1.17 -24.47
C GLY A 75 -9.65 -2.30 -24.00
N VAL A 76 -9.10 -2.22 -22.80
CA VAL A 76 -8.26 -3.28 -22.22
C VAL A 76 -9.13 -4.51 -21.89
N ASP A 77 -8.70 -5.70 -22.30
CA ASP A 77 -9.32 -6.97 -21.92
C ASP A 77 -8.90 -7.33 -20.49
N LEU A 78 -9.80 -7.16 -19.52
CA LEU A 78 -9.60 -7.47 -18.12
C LEU A 78 -10.15 -8.86 -17.79
N ARG A 79 -9.28 -9.76 -17.39
CA ARG A 79 -9.64 -11.13 -16.98
C ARG A 79 -9.48 -11.29 -15.48
N PHE A 80 -10.60 -11.29 -14.77
CA PHE A 80 -10.65 -11.55 -13.34
C PHE A 80 -10.79 -13.04 -13.05
N GLU A 81 -10.51 -13.45 -11.82
CA GLU A 81 -10.62 -14.84 -11.36
C GLU A 81 -9.87 -15.83 -12.28
N THR A 82 -8.79 -15.33 -12.89
CA THR A 82 -7.98 -16.09 -13.85
C THR A 82 -6.58 -16.23 -13.29
N GLU A 83 -6.21 -17.44 -12.91
CA GLU A 83 -4.83 -17.73 -12.53
C GLU A 83 -3.94 -17.78 -13.76
N VAL A 84 -2.91 -16.95 -13.78
CA VAL A 84 -1.93 -16.92 -14.89
C VAL A 84 -0.91 -18.03 -14.65
N GLY A 85 -0.60 -18.78 -15.72
CA GLY A 85 0.44 -19.78 -15.71
C GLY A 85 1.85 -19.17 -15.72
N GLN A 86 2.78 -19.87 -16.35
CA GLN A 86 4.15 -19.39 -16.55
C GLN A 86 4.17 -18.24 -17.54
N ALA A 87 4.96 -17.19 -17.24
CA ALA A 87 5.06 -16.01 -18.10
C ALA A 87 5.62 -16.34 -19.48
N SER A 88 6.51 -17.33 -19.58
CA SER A 88 7.05 -17.84 -20.85
C SER A 88 5.98 -18.26 -21.85
N HIS A 89 4.82 -18.74 -21.40
CA HIS A 89 3.73 -19.15 -22.28
C HIS A 89 3.08 -18.00 -23.06
N TYR A 90 3.31 -16.76 -22.63
CA TYR A 90 2.72 -15.55 -23.24
C TYR A 90 3.73 -14.78 -24.10
N MET A 91 5.02 -15.14 -24.06
CA MET A 91 6.08 -14.36 -24.72
C MET A 91 6.01 -14.43 -26.25
N ASP A 92 5.42 -15.50 -26.79
CA ASP A 92 5.24 -15.65 -28.25
C ASP A 92 3.97 -14.95 -28.75
N ASP A 93 3.02 -14.66 -27.86
CA ASP A 93 1.71 -14.07 -28.19
C ASP A 93 1.69 -12.54 -28.08
N PHE A 94 2.66 -11.94 -27.34
CA PHE A 94 2.68 -10.51 -27.04
C PHE A 94 4.06 -9.91 -27.24
N ASP A 95 4.12 -8.66 -27.74
CA ASP A 95 5.35 -7.90 -27.91
C ASP A 95 6.03 -7.56 -26.56
N VAL A 96 5.25 -7.42 -25.50
CA VAL A 96 5.72 -7.15 -24.14
C VAL A 96 4.85 -7.87 -23.13
N VAL A 97 5.47 -8.55 -22.18
CA VAL A 97 4.81 -9.15 -21.01
C VAL A 97 5.31 -8.45 -19.75
N VAL A 98 4.41 -7.83 -19.00
CA VAL A 98 4.72 -7.14 -17.74
C VAL A 98 4.19 -7.97 -16.58
N ALA A 99 5.10 -8.52 -15.78
CA ALA A 99 4.75 -9.24 -14.56
C ALA A 99 4.62 -8.28 -13.38
N ALA A 100 3.40 -8.18 -12.84
CA ALA A 100 3.08 -7.41 -11.63
C ALA A 100 2.47 -8.32 -10.55
N ASP A 101 3.00 -9.55 -10.43
CA ASP A 101 2.49 -10.66 -9.63
C ASP A 101 3.00 -10.65 -8.17
N GLY A 102 3.63 -9.55 -7.74
CA GLY A 102 3.85 -9.18 -6.34
C GLY A 102 4.96 -9.95 -5.62
N LEU A 103 4.85 -10.00 -4.29
CA LEU A 103 5.89 -10.52 -3.40
C LEU A 103 6.27 -11.98 -3.71
N ASN A 104 5.29 -12.83 -3.97
CA ASN A 104 5.46 -14.25 -4.26
C ASN A 104 5.50 -14.53 -5.78
N SER A 105 6.08 -13.61 -6.55
CA SER A 105 6.13 -13.65 -8.00
C SER A 105 6.58 -15.00 -8.55
N LYS A 106 5.70 -15.67 -9.26
CA LYS A 106 6.01 -16.91 -9.99
C LYS A 106 6.93 -16.60 -11.16
N THR A 107 6.75 -15.46 -11.83
CA THR A 107 7.59 -15.01 -12.94
C THR A 107 9.03 -14.75 -12.51
N ARG A 108 9.22 -14.12 -11.35
CA ARG A 108 10.58 -13.92 -10.79
C ARG A 108 11.27 -15.25 -10.54
N MET A 109 10.56 -16.25 -10.07
CA MET A 109 11.12 -17.58 -9.83
C MET A 109 11.39 -18.34 -11.14
N GLU A 110 10.50 -18.24 -12.12
CA GLU A 110 10.66 -18.85 -13.44
C GLU A 110 11.93 -18.36 -14.16
N PHE A 111 12.22 -17.05 -14.06
CA PHE A 111 13.39 -16.43 -14.68
C PHE A 111 14.50 -16.10 -13.68
N SER A 112 14.63 -16.88 -12.63
CA SER A 112 15.60 -16.61 -11.54
C SER A 112 17.04 -16.54 -12.03
N ASP A 113 17.43 -17.37 -13.00
CA ASP A 113 18.78 -17.36 -13.58
C ASP A 113 19.09 -16.05 -14.34
N THR A 114 18.05 -15.42 -14.90
CA THR A 114 18.16 -14.14 -15.63
C THR A 114 18.11 -12.96 -14.68
N PHE A 115 17.14 -12.95 -13.75
CA PHE A 115 16.90 -11.84 -12.84
C PHE A 115 17.82 -11.84 -11.64
N GLN A 116 18.39 -12.99 -11.27
CA GLN A 116 19.28 -13.18 -10.11
C GLN A 116 18.73 -12.46 -8.86
N PRO A 117 17.51 -12.78 -8.41
CA PRO A 117 16.86 -12.03 -7.34
C PRO A 117 17.62 -12.19 -6.03
N GLU A 118 17.89 -11.05 -5.38
CA GLU A 118 18.35 -11.01 -3.99
C GLU A 118 17.12 -10.78 -3.08
N ILE A 119 16.83 -11.77 -2.22
CA ILE A 119 15.66 -11.73 -1.34
C ILE A 119 16.13 -11.67 0.11
N ASP A 120 15.86 -10.53 0.77
CA ASP A 120 16.08 -10.33 2.19
C ASP A 120 14.76 -10.35 2.95
N THR A 121 14.55 -11.37 3.78
CA THR A 121 13.34 -11.51 4.59
C THR A 121 13.56 -10.83 5.93
N ARG A 122 12.80 -9.77 6.20
CA ARG A 122 12.85 -9.03 7.44
C ARG A 122 12.16 -9.80 8.59
N LEU A 123 12.62 -9.54 9.80
CA LEU A 123 12.12 -10.22 11.00
C LEU A 123 10.90 -9.53 11.62
N CYS A 124 10.53 -8.35 11.15
CA CYS A 124 9.37 -7.62 11.65
C CYS A 124 8.07 -8.28 11.23
N GLN A 125 7.13 -8.31 12.16
CA GLN A 125 5.75 -8.70 11.92
C GLN A 125 4.87 -7.46 11.88
N PHE A 126 3.75 -7.51 11.17
CA PHE A 126 2.78 -6.43 11.16
C PHE A 126 1.34 -6.93 11.22
N VAL A 127 0.48 -6.10 11.80
CA VAL A 127 -0.97 -6.25 11.74
C VAL A 127 -1.55 -5.03 11.06
N TRP A 128 -2.31 -5.24 10.01
CA TRP A 128 -2.92 -4.16 9.24
C TRP A 128 -4.41 -4.04 9.58
N LEU A 129 -4.77 -2.99 10.29
CA LEU A 129 -6.09 -2.74 10.82
C LEU A 129 -6.74 -1.53 10.16
N GLY A 130 -8.08 -1.50 10.19
CA GLY A 130 -8.88 -0.30 9.94
C GLY A 130 -9.45 0.22 11.25
N THR A 131 -9.59 1.53 11.39
CA THR A 131 -10.15 2.17 12.57
C THR A 131 -10.99 3.39 12.19
N HIS A 132 -11.98 3.73 13.03
CA HIS A 132 -12.74 4.99 12.94
C HIS A 132 -12.10 6.12 13.76
N GLN A 133 -10.96 5.88 14.39
CA GLN A 133 -10.20 6.93 15.03
C GLN A 133 -9.57 7.83 13.98
N LYS A 134 -9.72 9.15 14.13
CA LYS A 134 -9.08 10.15 13.27
C LYS A 134 -7.73 10.56 13.83
N PHE A 135 -6.80 10.83 12.93
CA PHE A 135 -5.44 11.26 13.22
C PHE A 135 -5.22 12.62 12.57
N ASP A 136 -5.39 13.67 13.29
CA ASP A 136 -5.15 15.12 13.02
C ASP A 136 -4.57 15.47 11.64
N ASP A 137 -5.25 15.20 10.56
CA ASP A 137 -4.86 15.51 9.17
C ASP A 137 -3.36 15.33 8.87
N ALA A 138 -2.75 14.28 9.43
CA ALA A 138 -1.34 13.98 9.28
C ALA A 138 -1.09 12.48 9.06
N PHE A 139 -0.03 12.16 8.35
CA PHE A 139 0.53 10.82 8.36
C PHE A 139 1.22 10.63 9.72
N THR A 140 0.63 9.79 10.57
CA THR A 140 1.04 9.66 11.97
C THR A 140 1.88 8.42 12.20
N PHE A 141 3.06 8.61 12.78
CA PHE A 141 3.94 7.54 13.24
C PHE A 141 3.97 7.58 14.78
N ILE A 142 3.72 6.44 15.42
CA ILE A 142 3.76 6.31 16.87
C ILE A 142 4.84 5.28 17.22
N PHE A 143 5.71 5.64 18.13
CA PHE A 143 6.78 4.77 18.63
C PHE A 143 6.61 4.58 20.12
N GLU A 144 6.47 3.34 20.56
CA GLU A 144 6.28 2.98 21.96
C GLU A 144 7.34 1.97 22.40
N ASP A 145 8.05 2.31 23.45
CA ASP A 145 8.93 1.39 24.16
C ASP A 145 8.14 0.73 25.29
N THR A 146 7.90 -0.56 25.16
CA THR A 146 7.07 -1.31 26.12
C THR A 146 7.92 -2.33 26.89
N ASP A 147 7.36 -2.86 27.98
CA ASP A 147 7.97 -3.96 28.74
C ASP A 147 8.19 -5.25 27.94
N LYS A 148 7.57 -5.35 26.75
CA LYS A 148 7.67 -6.50 25.83
C LYS A 148 8.46 -6.19 24.57
N GLY A 149 8.99 -4.99 24.43
CA GLY A 149 9.77 -4.51 23.30
C GLY A 149 9.11 -3.37 22.54
N TRP A 150 9.78 -2.94 21.48
CA TRP A 150 9.35 -1.81 20.67
C TRP A 150 8.15 -2.16 19.79
N ILE A 151 7.20 -1.24 19.76
CA ILE A 151 6.08 -1.22 18.82
C ILE A 151 6.13 0.11 18.09
N TRP A 152 5.90 0.08 16.77
CA TRP A 152 5.61 1.30 16.04
C TRP A 152 4.34 1.16 15.22
N VAL A 153 3.70 2.28 14.96
CA VAL A 153 2.44 2.34 14.25
C VAL A 153 2.54 3.34 13.12
N HIS A 154 1.95 2.97 11.99
CA HIS A 154 1.64 3.89 10.90
C HIS A 154 0.13 4.10 10.86
N ALA A 155 -0.31 5.34 10.99
CA ALA A 155 -1.73 5.66 10.95
C ALA A 155 -2.00 6.82 10.00
N TYR A 156 -3.00 6.67 9.15
CA TYR A 156 -3.44 7.69 8.21
C TYR A 156 -4.88 7.50 7.80
N GLN A 157 -5.58 8.59 7.62
CA GLN A 157 -6.95 8.61 7.12
C GLN A 157 -6.96 8.38 5.61
N PHE A 158 -7.95 7.65 5.08
CA PHE A 158 -8.08 7.42 3.64
C PHE A 158 -9.50 7.69 3.10
N ASP A 159 -10.44 7.98 4.00
CA ASP A 159 -11.77 8.51 3.69
C ASP A 159 -12.30 9.32 4.88
N ASP A 160 -13.55 9.77 4.81
CA ASP A 160 -14.15 10.65 5.83
C ASP A 160 -14.26 10.01 7.22
N ASP A 161 -14.39 8.68 7.27
CA ASP A 161 -14.73 7.95 8.50
C ASP A 161 -13.70 6.89 8.91
N THR A 162 -12.73 6.56 8.04
CA THR A 162 -11.85 5.43 8.24
C THR A 162 -10.38 5.80 8.09
N ALA A 163 -9.57 5.25 8.97
CA ALA A 163 -8.12 5.34 8.92
C ALA A 163 -7.50 3.94 8.85
N THR A 164 -6.37 3.85 8.20
CA THR A 164 -5.46 2.70 8.30
C THR A 164 -4.68 2.81 9.61
N PHE A 165 -4.48 1.68 10.28
CA PHE A 165 -3.69 1.58 11.50
C PHE A 165 -2.83 0.31 11.41
N ILE A 166 -1.56 0.47 11.07
CA ILE A 166 -0.60 -0.63 10.92
C ILE A 166 0.27 -0.68 12.15
N VAL A 167 0.24 -1.80 12.84
CA VAL A 167 1.10 -2.06 14.01
C VAL A 167 2.24 -2.96 13.57
N GLU A 168 3.47 -2.53 13.83
CA GLU A 168 4.67 -3.29 13.50
C GLU A 168 5.52 -3.51 14.74
N CYS A 169 6.11 -4.70 14.85
CA CYS A 169 7.06 -5.04 15.90
C CYS A 169 7.93 -6.25 15.51
N GLN A 170 8.95 -6.54 16.30
CA GLN A 170 9.74 -7.74 16.12
C GLN A 170 8.93 -9.00 16.52
N GLN A 171 9.34 -10.16 16.01
CA GLN A 171 8.65 -11.43 16.25
C GLN A 171 8.46 -11.71 17.75
N GLU A 172 9.47 -11.47 18.57
CA GLU A 172 9.43 -11.70 20.02
C GLU A 172 8.37 -10.84 20.71
N THR A 173 8.27 -9.57 20.32
CA THR A 173 7.24 -8.64 20.80
C THR A 173 5.85 -9.08 20.34
N PHE A 174 5.73 -9.47 19.07
CA PHE A 174 4.49 -9.95 18.47
C PHE A 174 3.94 -11.17 19.24
N ASP A 175 4.80 -12.15 19.53
CA ASP A 175 4.44 -13.35 20.29
C ASP A 175 4.10 -13.03 21.75
N ALA A 176 4.85 -12.12 22.39
CA ALA A 176 4.62 -11.71 23.78
C ALA A 176 3.28 -10.99 23.98
N TYR A 177 2.79 -10.26 22.96
CA TYR A 177 1.46 -9.65 22.96
C TYR A 177 0.36 -10.62 22.49
N GLY A 178 0.71 -11.74 21.88
CA GLY A 178 -0.25 -12.74 21.38
C GLY A 178 -1.00 -12.31 20.13
N PHE A 179 -0.42 -11.46 19.30
CA PHE A 179 -1.04 -10.96 18.07
C PHE A 179 -1.29 -12.03 17.00
N GLY A 180 -0.63 -13.18 17.09
CA GLY A 180 -0.80 -14.30 16.16
C GLY A 180 -1.84 -15.35 16.57
N LYS A 181 -2.68 -15.07 17.57
CA LYS A 181 -3.64 -16.05 18.13
C LYS A 181 -5.06 -15.75 17.69
#